data_dbc6fc7fbbe9fea7af2bfcbbd117149e
#
_entry.id   dbc6fc7fbbe9fea7af2bfcbbd117149e
#
_cell.length_a   1.000
_cell.length_b   1.000
_cell.length_c   1.000
_cell.angle_alpha   90.00
_cell.angle_beta   90.00
_cell.angle_gamma   90.00
#
_symmetry.space_group_name_H-M   'P 1'
#
loop_
_entity.id
_entity.type
_entity.pdbx_description
1 polymer ?
#
loop_
_entity_poly.entity_id
_entity_poly.type
_entity_poly.pdbx_seq_one_letter_code
_entity_poly.pdbx_strand_id
1 'polypeptide(L)'
;MNSAKSSLIFEKQDGKMLSCIRWFTALTVYCFNLNIIIIALISLVITGGIVNENKTGRIEAKEKISILNPVKIDIGDLTRQNELINQIEVMKSKYAKYKLNFPCEGIIHAKGSVEASGSRVRVNILEINGKINPNITIKPETASKYLNSKVKIRTIANKNNSIAAVNGGYFKPQTGVPLGALKIDNELLTGPIYNRTGLGINDDNTFSMGKTDIKISLKNRKVNLSVDNINQPRMLSTYVLIYTDKWGKFAPNPPKYGVNIVVKNKKAISMHNSSVEIQKGSYIVSGPKKKIEKILGQKGLNIITKYPEHFKNSRHIISGGPYLVKNGEIHITVQEERLGAITGKNPRTLIGYTENNNLIIATVDGREKHSLGMSLYEAAKFMQSLGCTEAMNLDGGSSSVMYLNGAITNKPPIEGGIPISGALTIGINGENSSVAKAKARL
;
A
#
# COMPACT_ATOMS: atom_id res chain seq x y z
N MET A 1 49.84 30.26 15.27
CA MET A 1 50.12 31.65 15.78
C MET A 1 49.09 32.57 15.15
N ASN A 2 48.20 33.05 15.85
CA ASN A 2 47.61 34.36 16.03
C ASN A 2 46.24 34.23 16.71
N SER A 3 46.26 34.71 17.93
CA SER A 3 45.15 34.89 18.85
C SER A 3 44.26 36.03 18.40
N ALA A 4 42.96 35.84 18.36
CA ALA A 4 42.00 36.94 18.38
C ALA A 4 41.21 36.86 19.70
N LYS A 5 41.58 37.69 20.65
CA LYS A 5 40.75 38.03 21.82
C LYS A 5 39.62 38.93 21.33
N SER A 6 38.37 38.48 21.47
CA SER A 6 37.20 39.34 21.40
C SER A 6 36.68 39.62 22.80
N SER A 7 36.87 40.90 23.24
CA SER A 7 36.28 41.45 24.43
C SER A 7 34.77 41.58 24.29
N LEU A 8 34.03 40.98 25.21
CA LEU A 8 32.60 41.21 25.38
C LEU A 8 32.38 42.51 26.14
N ILE A 9 31.83 43.52 25.49
CA ILE A 9 31.25 44.69 26.12
C ILE A 9 29.80 44.42 26.40
N PHE A 10 29.42 44.42 27.68
CA PHE A 10 28.02 44.36 28.10
C PHE A 10 27.46 45.78 28.16
N GLU A 11 26.56 46.12 27.25
CA GLU A 11 25.70 47.29 27.37
C GLU A 11 24.36 46.84 28.00
N LYS A 12 24.01 47.52 29.07
CA LYS A 12 22.84 47.28 29.91
C LYS A 12 21.71 48.11 29.33
N GLN A 13 20.74 47.47 28.68
CA GLN A 13 19.42 48.07 28.43
C GLN A 13 18.29 47.07 28.68
N ASP A 14 17.38 47.55 29.40
CA ASP A 14 16.10 47.12 29.92
C ASP A 14 15.41 45.93 29.26
N GLY A 15 15.10 45.01 30.14
CA GLY A 15 13.91 44.18 30.19
C GLY A 15 13.34 43.63 28.89
N LYS A 16 13.76 42.40 28.51
CA LYS A 16 12.83 41.40 27.94
C LYS A 16 13.53 40.05 27.76
N MET A 17 12.95 39.07 28.30
CA MET A 17 13.28 37.64 28.29
C MET A 17 13.33 37.00 26.89
N LEU A 18 13.65 37.75 25.85
CA LEU A 18 13.71 37.30 24.46
C LEU A 18 15.09 36.87 23.95
N SER A 19 16.15 37.20 24.68
CA SER A 19 17.52 36.83 24.27
C SER A 19 17.90 35.39 24.64
N CYS A 20 17.32 34.84 25.70
CA CYS A 20 17.60 33.46 26.11
C CYS A 20 16.99 32.40 25.16
N ILE A 21 15.86 32.68 24.53
CA ILE A 21 15.18 31.70 23.63
C ILE A 21 15.95 31.58 22.30
N ARG A 22 16.55 32.66 21.80
CA ARG A 22 17.40 32.59 20.58
C ARG A 22 18.73 31.86 20.79
N TRP A 23 19.27 31.88 22.01
CA TRP A 23 20.47 31.11 22.36
C TRP A 23 20.18 29.62 22.52
N PHE A 24 19.03 29.26 23.07
CA PHE A 24 18.60 27.85 23.18
C PHE A 24 18.36 27.23 21.82
N THR A 25 17.80 27.95 20.86
CA THR A 25 17.58 27.43 19.50
C THR A 25 18.89 27.32 18.69
N ALA A 26 19.86 28.16 18.90
CA ALA A 26 21.17 28.03 18.25
C ALA A 26 22.02 26.92 18.86
N LEU A 27 21.91 26.66 20.16
CA LEU A 27 22.62 25.57 20.84
C LEU A 27 22.05 24.20 20.51
N THR A 28 20.73 24.11 20.31
CA THR A 28 20.06 22.84 19.88
C THR A 28 20.43 22.44 18.45
N VAL A 29 20.73 23.36 17.57
CA VAL A 29 21.19 23.08 16.20
C VAL A 29 22.67 22.62 16.16
N TYR A 30 23.50 23.02 17.13
CA TYR A 30 24.91 22.64 17.18
C TYR A 30 25.21 21.40 18.05
N CYS A 31 24.29 20.97 18.89
CA CYS A 31 24.43 19.78 19.77
C CYS A 31 23.94 18.48 19.17
N PHE A 32 23.78 18.38 17.86
CA PHE A 32 23.43 17.14 17.17
C PHE A 32 24.59 16.13 17.04
N ASN A 33 25.74 16.39 17.68
CA ASN A 33 26.76 15.37 17.87
C ASN A 33 26.58 14.71 19.26
N LEU A 34 26.17 13.45 19.26
CA LEU A 34 25.76 12.62 20.39
C LEU A 34 26.68 12.69 21.63
N ASN A 35 27.97 12.97 21.45
CA ASN A 35 28.97 13.06 22.52
C ASN A 35 28.85 14.32 23.38
N ILE A 36 28.26 15.40 22.88
CA ILE A 36 28.18 16.69 23.60
C ILE A 36 27.00 16.71 24.57
N ILE A 37 25.89 16.01 24.23
CA ILE A 37 24.70 15.90 25.11
C ILE A 37 25.01 15.07 26.34
N ILE A 38 25.78 13.99 26.22
CA ILE A 38 26.20 13.15 27.35
C ILE A 38 27.12 13.93 28.30
N ILE A 39 28.05 14.73 27.77
CA ILE A 39 28.95 15.56 28.59
C ILE A 39 28.20 16.69 29.31
N ALA A 40 27.20 17.31 28.66
CA ALA A 40 26.38 18.36 29.26
C ALA A 40 25.49 17.83 30.40
N LEU A 41 24.89 16.63 30.28
CA LEU A 41 24.11 16.00 31.32
C LEU A 41 24.96 15.54 32.50
N ILE A 42 26.17 15.02 32.26
CA ILE A 42 27.10 14.63 33.31
C ILE A 42 27.62 15.89 34.07
N SER A 43 27.87 17.00 33.38
CA SER A 43 28.26 18.28 34.01
C SER A 43 27.16 18.86 34.91
N LEU A 44 25.89 18.75 34.50
CA LEU A 44 24.74 19.23 35.30
C LEU A 44 24.54 18.45 36.59
N VAL A 45 24.83 17.13 36.58
CA VAL A 45 24.74 16.28 37.75
C VAL A 45 25.89 16.50 38.74
N ILE A 46 27.06 16.89 38.23
CA ILE A 46 28.25 17.16 39.06
C ILE A 46 28.20 18.57 39.69
N THR A 47 27.62 19.57 39.02
CA THR A 47 27.56 20.95 39.52
C THR A 47 26.33 21.24 40.41
N GLY A 48 25.31 20.37 40.40
CA GLY A 48 24.15 20.51 41.29
C GLY A 48 24.38 20.07 42.75
N GLY A 49 25.58 19.62 43.08
CA GLY A 49 25.91 19.05 44.40
C GLY A 49 26.71 19.96 45.36
N ILE A 50 27.01 21.19 45.02
CA ILE A 50 27.78 22.06 45.91
C ILE A 50 27.12 23.46 45.94
N VAL A 51 26.38 23.73 46.97
CA VAL A 51 26.33 24.96 47.79
C VAL A 51 25.21 24.85 48.82
N ASN A 52 25.56 24.50 50.03
CA ASN A 52 24.99 25.12 51.22
C ASN A 52 25.97 24.95 52.36
N GLU A 53 26.86 25.91 52.50
CA GLU A 53 27.60 26.13 53.75
C GLU A 53 26.70 26.87 54.73
N ASN A 54 26.25 26.18 55.76
CA ASN A 54 25.83 26.84 56.98
C ASN A 54 26.65 26.37 58.17
N LYS A 55 27.20 27.39 58.83
CA LYS A 55 27.99 27.38 60.03
C LYS A 55 27.49 26.40 61.11
N THR A 56 28.12 25.26 61.26
CA THR A 56 28.46 24.59 62.53
C THR A 56 29.12 23.27 62.18
N GLY A 57 30.38 23.13 62.48
CA GLY A 57 31.20 21.97 62.17
C GLY A 57 30.76 20.73 62.95
N ARG A 58 30.12 19.83 62.25
CA ARG A 58 30.16 18.39 62.42
C ARG A 58 29.32 17.76 61.29
N ILE A 59 30.02 17.22 60.31
CA ILE A 59 29.36 16.47 59.24
C ILE A 59 29.34 15.00 59.66
N GLU A 60 28.19 14.50 60.07
CA GLU A 60 27.92 13.07 60.02
C GLU A 60 27.33 12.71 58.63
N ALA A 61 28.19 12.23 57.78
CA ALA A 61 27.81 11.70 56.48
C ALA A 61 27.17 10.32 56.67
N LYS A 62 25.85 10.24 56.74
CA LYS A 62 25.07 9.05 56.52
C LYS A 62 23.87 9.33 55.60
N GLU A 63 24.13 9.67 54.36
CA GLU A 63 23.15 9.45 53.29
C GLU A 63 23.70 8.36 52.37
N LYS A 64 23.01 7.20 52.38
CA LYS A 64 23.18 6.19 51.36
C LYS A 64 22.84 6.85 49.99
N ILE A 65 23.85 7.16 49.21
CA ILE A 65 23.66 7.41 47.78
C ILE A 65 23.15 6.08 47.22
N SER A 66 21.85 5.97 47.00
CA SER A 66 21.30 4.92 46.14
C SER A 66 21.81 5.20 44.74
N ILE A 67 22.82 4.46 44.31
CA ILE A 67 23.27 4.43 42.94
C ILE A 67 22.05 3.98 42.15
N LEU A 68 21.39 4.96 41.48
CA LEU A 68 20.42 4.68 40.48
C LEU A 68 21.09 3.74 39.47
N ASN A 69 20.53 2.54 39.32
CA ASN A 69 21.01 1.59 38.32
C ASN A 69 21.23 2.36 37.00
N PRO A 70 22.42 2.24 36.39
CA PRO A 70 22.66 2.91 35.10
C PRO A 70 21.58 2.45 34.15
N VAL A 71 20.79 3.40 33.63
CA VAL A 71 19.85 3.13 32.57
C VAL A 71 20.69 2.58 31.42
N LYS A 72 20.57 1.29 31.14
CA LYS A 72 21.17 0.68 29.97
C LYS A 72 20.48 1.31 28.75
N ILE A 73 21.13 2.32 28.16
CA ILE A 73 20.71 2.88 26.88
C ILE A 73 21.13 1.85 25.83
N ASP A 74 20.18 1.24 25.17
CA ASP A 74 20.46 0.36 24.04
C ASP A 74 20.92 1.21 22.85
N ILE A 75 22.20 1.09 22.49
CA ILE A 75 22.84 1.81 21.38
C ILE A 75 22.08 1.51 20.06
N GLY A 76 21.53 0.31 19.91
CA GLY A 76 20.68 -0.06 18.75
C GLY A 76 19.41 0.78 18.66
N ASP A 77 18.78 1.08 19.79
CA ASP A 77 17.60 1.95 19.87
C ASP A 77 17.91 3.40 19.46
N LEU A 78 19.07 3.93 19.90
CA LEU A 78 19.52 5.27 19.52
C LEU A 78 19.86 5.38 18.02
N THR A 79 20.52 4.38 17.47
CA THR A 79 20.83 4.33 16.03
C THR A 79 19.54 4.32 15.21
N ARG A 80 18.58 3.49 15.59
CA ARG A 80 17.27 3.42 14.94
C ARG A 80 16.49 4.74 15.04
N GLN A 81 16.51 5.39 16.20
CA GLN A 81 15.87 6.70 16.38
C GLN A 81 16.50 7.78 15.49
N ASN A 82 17.82 7.82 15.36
CA ASN A 82 18.52 8.76 14.49
C ASN A 82 18.20 8.50 13.01
N GLU A 83 18.15 7.25 12.57
CA GLU A 83 17.74 6.89 11.22
C GLU A 83 16.31 7.36 10.93
N LEU A 84 15.40 7.16 11.88
CA LEU A 84 14.01 7.60 11.76
C LEU A 84 13.90 9.12 11.67
N ILE A 85 14.66 9.89 12.49
CA ILE A 85 14.70 11.35 12.45
C ILE A 85 15.22 11.83 11.10
N ASN A 86 16.33 11.28 10.61
CA ASN A 86 16.88 11.65 9.32
C ASN A 86 15.89 11.39 8.17
N GLN A 87 15.19 10.27 8.22
CA GLN A 87 14.17 9.94 7.21
C GLN A 87 12.99 10.92 7.27
N ILE A 88 12.54 11.30 8.47
CA ILE A 88 11.48 12.30 8.63
C ILE A 88 11.91 13.64 8.02
N GLU A 89 13.16 14.09 8.23
CA GLU A 89 13.67 15.35 7.67
C GLU A 89 13.77 15.28 6.13
N VAL A 90 14.27 14.18 5.57
CA VAL A 90 14.30 13.95 4.11
C VAL A 90 12.88 14.00 3.55
N MET A 91 11.92 13.37 4.21
CA MET A 91 10.53 13.35 3.78
C MET A 91 9.85 14.71 3.93
N LYS A 92 10.13 15.47 5.00
CA LYS A 92 9.66 16.85 5.13
C LYS A 92 10.17 17.72 3.98
N SER A 93 11.42 17.57 3.58
CA SER A 93 12.00 18.27 2.42
C SER A 93 11.29 17.84 1.12
N LYS A 94 11.18 16.54 0.86
CA LYS A 94 10.51 15.98 -0.34
C LYS A 94 9.07 16.48 -0.48
N TYR A 95 8.35 16.56 0.63
CA TYR A 95 6.92 16.92 0.67
C TYR A 95 6.65 18.31 1.26
N ALA A 96 7.62 19.25 1.23
CA ALA A 96 7.53 20.56 1.87
C ALA A 96 6.27 21.38 1.49
N LYS A 97 5.76 21.21 0.26
CA LYS A 97 4.56 21.90 -0.23
C LYS A 97 3.22 21.23 0.18
N TYR A 98 3.28 20.12 0.93
CA TYR A 98 2.10 19.37 1.34
C TYR A 98 1.87 19.46 2.84
N LYS A 99 0.62 19.30 3.27
CA LYS A 99 0.28 19.04 4.67
C LYS A 99 0.64 17.58 4.98
N LEU A 100 1.56 17.36 5.92
CA LEU A 100 2.02 16.03 6.31
C LEU A 100 1.27 15.51 7.52
N ASN A 101 1.08 14.19 7.54
CA ASN A 101 0.62 13.40 8.66
C ASN A 101 1.39 12.09 8.68
N PHE A 102 1.71 11.58 9.87
CA PHE A 102 2.48 10.36 10.10
C PHE A 102 1.59 9.34 10.79
N PRO A 103 0.82 8.53 10.04
CA PRO A 103 -0.14 7.58 10.61
C PRO A 103 0.48 6.54 11.52
N CYS A 104 1.69 6.10 11.19
CA CYS A 104 2.56 5.26 12.03
C CYS A 104 3.99 5.33 11.48
N GLU A 105 4.93 4.71 12.20
CA GLU A 105 6.31 4.53 11.74
C GLU A 105 6.33 3.84 10.37
N GLY A 106 7.07 4.39 9.43
CA GLY A 106 7.18 3.88 8.05
C GLY A 106 6.04 4.29 7.11
N ILE A 107 5.03 5.06 7.56
CA ILE A 107 3.95 5.56 6.70
C ILE A 107 3.82 7.07 6.81
N ILE A 108 3.87 7.73 5.66
CA ILE A 108 3.66 9.17 5.54
C ILE A 108 2.45 9.43 4.66
N HIS A 109 1.58 10.33 5.09
CA HIS A 109 0.49 10.86 4.30
C HIS A 109 0.74 12.34 4.00
N ALA A 110 0.83 12.69 2.72
CA ALA A 110 0.99 14.04 2.23
C ALA A 110 -0.27 14.46 1.47
N LYS A 111 -0.90 15.57 1.90
CA LYS A 111 -2.12 16.11 1.29
C LYS A 111 -1.89 17.52 0.78
N GLY A 112 -2.28 17.78 -0.45
CA GLY A 112 -2.12 19.11 -1.05
C GLY A 112 -2.68 19.22 -2.45
N SER A 113 -2.09 20.11 -3.22
CA SER A 113 -2.46 20.31 -4.62
C SER A 113 -1.19 20.42 -5.47
N VAL A 114 -1.30 19.99 -6.70
CA VAL A 114 -0.26 20.10 -7.73
C VAL A 114 -0.82 20.81 -8.96
N GLU A 115 0.07 21.39 -9.75
CA GLU A 115 -0.27 21.94 -11.06
C GLU A 115 -0.24 20.84 -12.11
N ALA A 116 -1.30 20.73 -12.88
CA ALA A 116 -1.41 19.80 -14.00
C ALA A 116 -2.04 20.50 -15.21
N SER A 117 -1.24 20.78 -16.24
CA SER A 117 -1.64 21.48 -17.47
C SER A 117 -2.52 22.72 -17.21
N GLY A 118 -1.97 23.67 -16.43
CA GLY A 118 -2.64 24.95 -16.12
C GLY A 118 -3.82 24.86 -15.17
N SER A 119 -4.03 23.72 -14.52
CA SER A 119 -5.11 23.52 -13.54
C SER A 119 -4.55 23.01 -12.23
N ARG A 120 -5.05 23.54 -11.12
CA ARG A 120 -4.73 23.05 -9.78
C ARG A 120 -5.52 21.77 -9.51
N VAL A 121 -4.83 20.70 -9.07
CA VAL A 121 -5.43 19.39 -8.83
C VAL A 121 -5.10 18.94 -7.41
N ARG A 122 -6.10 18.54 -6.65
CA ARG A 122 -5.92 18.04 -5.28
C ARG A 122 -5.44 16.60 -5.29
N VAL A 123 -4.46 16.32 -4.44
CA VAL A 123 -3.86 14.99 -4.32
C VAL A 123 -3.69 14.58 -2.87
N ASN A 124 -3.79 13.28 -2.62
CA ASN A 124 -3.36 12.63 -1.39
C ASN A 124 -2.33 11.56 -1.76
N ILE A 125 -1.23 11.53 -1.06
CA ILE A 125 -0.10 10.63 -1.31
C ILE A 125 0.15 9.85 -0.01
N LEU A 126 0.27 8.53 -0.12
CA LEU A 126 0.83 7.67 0.92
C LEU A 126 2.19 7.19 0.43
N GLU A 127 3.25 7.45 1.20
CA GLU A 127 4.54 6.80 1.02
C GLU A 127 4.75 5.81 2.15
N ILE A 128 5.07 4.58 1.80
CA ILE A 128 5.19 3.45 2.71
C ILE A 128 6.57 2.85 2.55
N ASN A 129 7.33 2.82 3.66
CA ASN A 129 8.66 2.22 3.73
C ASN A 129 8.63 1.02 4.68
N GLY A 130 8.54 -0.18 4.12
CA GLY A 130 8.53 -1.43 4.87
C GLY A 130 9.87 -1.78 5.53
N LYS A 131 10.98 -1.16 5.13
CA LYS A 131 12.29 -1.34 5.78
C LYS A 131 12.34 -0.67 7.15
N ILE A 132 11.64 0.48 7.29
CA ILE A 132 11.54 1.18 8.58
C ILE A 132 10.68 0.39 9.56
N ASN A 133 9.55 -0.12 9.08
CA ASN A 133 8.63 -0.88 9.90
C ASN A 133 8.27 -2.20 9.19
N PRO A 134 8.98 -3.30 9.50
CA PRO A 134 8.75 -4.60 8.88
C PRO A 134 7.39 -5.22 9.27
N ASN A 135 6.72 -4.69 10.29
CA ASN A 135 5.39 -5.13 10.68
C ASN A 135 4.28 -4.57 9.77
N ILE A 136 4.59 -3.66 8.86
CA ILE A 136 3.63 -3.18 7.86
C ILE A 136 3.22 -4.33 6.96
N THR A 137 1.91 -4.50 6.79
CA THR A 137 1.32 -5.45 5.85
C THR A 137 0.64 -4.69 4.72
N ILE A 138 0.90 -5.11 3.49
CA ILE A 138 0.30 -4.54 2.28
C ILE A 138 -0.39 -5.68 1.55
N LYS A 139 -1.71 -5.64 1.48
CA LYS A 139 -2.50 -6.78 0.99
C LYS A 139 -3.73 -6.34 0.20
N PRO A 140 -3.99 -6.92 -0.98
CA PRO A 140 -5.29 -6.80 -1.62
C PRO A 140 -6.36 -7.54 -0.79
N GLU A 141 -7.54 -6.94 -0.66
CA GLU A 141 -8.68 -7.53 0.03
C GLU A 141 -9.93 -7.44 -0.84
N THR A 142 -10.76 -8.49 -0.82
CA THR A 142 -12.03 -8.52 -1.55
C THR A 142 -13.18 -7.97 -0.71
N ALA A 143 -14.24 -7.49 -1.38
CA ALA A 143 -15.44 -6.96 -0.74
C ALA A 143 -16.12 -8.01 0.17
N SER A 144 -16.12 -9.27 -0.23
CA SER A 144 -16.67 -10.40 0.55
C SER A 144 -15.96 -11.70 0.18
N LYS A 145 -16.44 -12.81 0.77
CA LYS A 145 -15.99 -14.16 0.37
C LYS A 145 -16.26 -14.51 -1.10
N TYR A 146 -17.23 -13.84 -1.71
CA TYR A 146 -17.57 -13.99 -3.13
C TYR A 146 -17.09 -12.79 -3.93
N LEU A 147 -16.55 -13.08 -5.12
CA LEU A 147 -16.01 -12.05 -6.01
C LEU A 147 -17.08 -11.18 -6.67
N ASN A 148 -18.32 -11.64 -6.75
CA ASN A 148 -19.46 -10.92 -7.29
C ASN A 148 -20.12 -10.00 -6.24
N SER A 149 -19.31 -9.24 -5.51
CA SER A 149 -19.75 -8.39 -4.41
C SER A 149 -19.06 -7.04 -4.44
N LYS A 150 -19.73 -6.03 -3.86
CA LYS A 150 -19.21 -4.66 -3.71
C LYS A 150 -19.61 -4.10 -2.36
N VAL A 151 -18.68 -3.44 -1.67
CA VAL A 151 -18.95 -2.71 -0.42
C VAL A 151 -18.15 -1.40 -0.39
N LYS A 152 -18.51 -0.49 0.50
CA LYS A 152 -17.75 0.74 0.72
C LYS A 152 -16.35 0.41 1.25
N ILE A 153 -15.32 1.18 0.86
CA ILE A 153 -13.94 0.98 1.30
C ILE A 153 -13.80 0.91 2.83
N ARG A 154 -14.56 1.73 3.56
CA ARG A 154 -14.57 1.73 5.03
C ARG A 154 -14.92 0.34 5.59
N THR A 155 -15.86 -0.38 4.96
CA THR A 155 -16.21 -1.74 5.37
C THR A 155 -15.04 -2.70 5.20
N ILE A 156 -14.33 -2.62 4.07
CA ILE A 156 -13.15 -3.46 3.82
C ILE A 156 -12.05 -3.10 4.83
N ALA A 157 -11.74 -1.81 4.99
CA ALA A 157 -10.69 -1.36 5.88
C ALA A 157 -10.94 -1.75 7.34
N ASN A 158 -12.17 -1.54 7.85
CA ASN A 158 -12.53 -1.88 9.22
C ASN A 158 -12.48 -3.39 9.48
N LYS A 159 -13.01 -4.21 8.53
CA LYS A 159 -12.97 -5.67 8.63
C LYS A 159 -11.53 -6.21 8.76
N ASN A 160 -10.58 -5.57 8.09
CA ASN A 160 -9.17 -6.00 8.04
C ASN A 160 -8.28 -5.19 9.01
N ASN A 161 -8.86 -4.41 9.92
CA ASN A 161 -8.12 -3.59 10.87
C ASN A 161 -7.05 -2.69 10.20
N SER A 162 -7.34 -2.18 9.01
CA SER A 162 -6.39 -1.43 8.21
C SER A 162 -6.19 -0.01 8.74
N ILE A 163 -4.94 0.47 8.75
CA ILE A 163 -4.59 1.87 8.99
C ILE A 163 -4.95 2.71 7.77
N ALA A 164 -4.63 2.20 6.57
CA ALA A 164 -4.96 2.84 5.31
C ALA A 164 -5.51 1.84 4.31
N ALA A 165 -6.28 2.33 3.34
CA ALA A 165 -6.73 1.55 2.20
C ALA A 165 -7.01 2.46 0.99
N VAL A 166 -6.82 1.92 -0.21
CA VAL A 166 -7.29 2.54 -1.46
C VAL A 166 -8.09 1.53 -2.27
N ASN A 167 -8.95 2.01 -3.18
CA ASN A 167 -9.66 1.11 -4.09
C ASN A 167 -8.68 0.22 -4.87
N GLY A 168 -9.11 -0.97 -5.19
CA GLY A 168 -8.35 -1.94 -5.98
C GLY A 168 -8.39 -1.65 -7.49
N GLY A 169 -8.14 -2.70 -8.28
CA GLY A 169 -8.21 -2.67 -9.74
C GLY A 169 -9.63 -2.56 -10.28
N TYR A 170 -9.74 -2.67 -11.61
CA TYR A 170 -11.03 -2.60 -12.32
C TYR A 170 -11.96 -3.74 -11.94
N PHE A 171 -13.26 -3.48 -12.02
CA PHE A 171 -14.30 -4.48 -11.78
C PHE A 171 -15.52 -4.24 -12.70
N LYS A 172 -16.34 -5.25 -12.85
CA LYS A 172 -17.61 -5.13 -13.59
C LYS A 172 -18.65 -4.41 -12.72
N PRO A 173 -19.07 -3.17 -13.06
CA PRO A 173 -19.92 -2.34 -12.17
C PRO A 173 -21.23 -3.04 -11.76
N GLN A 174 -21.83 -3.85 -12.66
CA GLN A 174 -23.09 -4.52 -12.42
C GLN A 174 -22.99 -5.63 -11.36
N THR A 175 -21.87 -6.37 -11.35
CA THR A 175 -21.72 -7.59 -10.53
C THR A 175 -20.68 -7.47 -9.43
N GLY A 176 -19.72 -6.53 -9.56
CA GLY A 176 -18.59 -6.44 -8.64
C GLY A 176 -17.44 -7.38 -8.96
N VAL A 177 -17.52 -8.25 -9.96
CA VAL A 177 -16.43 -9.17 -10.30
C VAL A 177 -15.18 -8.41 -10.70
N PRO A 178 -14.02 -8.63 -10.05
CA PRO A 178 -12.76 -8.02 -10.44
C PRO A 178 -12.37 -8.36 -11.87
N LEU A 179 -11.85 -7.38 -12.62
CA LEU A 179 -11.44 -7.52 -14.02
C LEU A 179 -9.90 -7.44 -14.11
N GLY A 180 -9.26 -8.59 -14.22
CA GLY A 180 -7.81 -8.74 -14.25
C GLY A 180 -7.29 -9.69 -13.18
N ALA A 181 -5.98 -9.91 -13.16
CA ALA A 181 -5.37 -10.83 -12.23
C ALA A 181 -5.45 -10.31 -10.78
N LEU A 182 -5.95 -11.16 -9.90
CA LEU A 182 -5.95 -10.94 -8.46
C LEU A 182 -5.45 -12.22 -7.78
N LYS A 183 -4.30 -12.13 -7.13
CA LYS A 183 -3.71 -13.19 -6.31
C LYS A 183 -3.64 -12.70 -4.88
N ILE A 184 -4.15 -13.47 -3.94
CA ILE A 184 -4.14 -13.15 -2.51
C ILE A 184 -3.64 -14.38 -1.74
N ASP A 185 -2.66 -14.21 -0.87
CA ASP A 185 -2.08 -15.29 -0.05
C ASP A 185 -1.74 -16.54 -0.90
N ASN A 186 -1.06 -16.33 -2.02
CA ASN A 186 -0.67 -17.35 -2.98
C ASN A 186 -1.82 -18.01 -3.76
N GLU A 187 -3.10 -17.67 -3.51
CA GLU A 187 -4.24 -18.15 -4.27
C GLU A 187 -4.60 -17.19 -5.43
N LEU A 188 -4.62 -17.67 -6.67
CA LEU A 188 -5.11 -16.92 -7.82
C LEU A 188 -6.64 -16.89 -7.80
N LEU A 189 -7.22 -15.78 -7.38
CA LEU A 189 -8.68 -15.61 -7.29
C LEU A 189 -9.31 -15.30 -8.64
N THR A 190 -8.67 -14.44 -9.45
CA THR A 190 -9.10 -14.14 -10.82
C THR A 190 -7.89 -14.12 -11.76
N GLY A 191 -8.07 -14.56 -12.98
CA GLY A 191 -7.02 -14.57 -13.99
C GLY A 191 -6.90 -13.24 -14.77
N PRO A 192 -5.91 -13.13 -15.65
CA PRO A 192 -5.61 -11.89 -16.38
C PRO A 192 -6.67 -11.53 -17.43
N ILE A 193 -6.82 -10.25 -17.71
CA ILE A 193 -7.57 -9.73 -18.86
C ILE A 193 -6.64 -8.84 -19.68
N TYR A 194 -6.51 -9.11 -20.98
CA TYR A 194 -5.68 -8.35 -21.94
C TYR A 194 -4.23 -8.14 -21.49
N ASN A 195 -3.68 -9.03 -20.67
CA ASN A 195 -2.32 -8.91 -20.11
C ASN A 195 -2.02 -7.53 -19.52
N ARG A 196 -3.01 -6.95 -18.84
CA ARG A 196 -2.86 -5.65 -18.16
C ARG A 196 -1.72 -5.69 -17.16
N THR A 197 -1.19 -4.52 -16.88
CA THR A 197 -0.17 -4.32 -15.86
C THR A 197 -0.71 -4.71 -14.49
N GLY A 198 0.15 -5.32 -13.68
CA GLY A 198 -0.12 -5.63 -12.28
C GLY A 198 1.06 -5.29 -11.39
N LEU A 199 0.78 -5.11 -10.12
CA LEU A 199 1.75 -5.02 -9.04
C LEU A 199 1.79 -6.34 -8.30
N GLY A 200 2.97 -6.94 -8.20
CA GLY A 200 3.30 -8.06 -7.33
C GLY A 200 3.84 -7.55 -6.00
N ILE A 201 3.41 -8.17 -4.91
CA ILE A 201 3.83 -7.88 -3.55
C ILE A 201 4.38 -9.17 -2.97
N ASN A 202 5.66 -9.17 -2.58
CA ASN A 202 6.35 -10.31 -1.98
C ASN A 202 6.16 -10.34 -0.46
N ASP A 203 6.57 -11.45 0.18
CA ASP A 203 6.44 -11.63 1.64
C ASP A 203 7.25 -10.59 2.45
N ASP A 204 8.33 -10.09 1.90
CA ASP A 204 9.23 -9.08 2.50
C ASP A 204 8.84 -7.63 2.15
N ASN A 205 7.62 -7.41 1.61
CA ASN A 205 7.18 -6.13 1.07
C ASN A 205 8.08 -5.55 -0.03
N THR A 206 8.81 -6.38 -0.77
CA THR A 206 9.39 -5.97 -2.04
C THR A 206 8.36 -6.06 -3.15
N PHE A 207 8.53 -5.26 -4.20
CA PHE A 207 7.53 -5.10 -5.26
C PHE A 207 8.10 -5.47 -6.62
N SER A 208 7.21 -5.92 -7.49
CA SER A 208 7.47 -6.09 -8.90
C SER A 208 6.29 -5.56 -9.72
N MET A 209 6.55 -5.07 -10.93
CA MET A 209 5.49 -4.57 -11.81
C MET A 209 5.71 -5.08 -13.24
N GLY A 210 4.61 -5.45 -13.90
CA GLY A 210 4.69 -5.94 -15.27
C GLY A 210 3.38 -6.48 -15.80
N LYS A 211 3.42 -7.03 -17.01
CA LYS A 211 2.25 -7.67 -17.64
C LYS A 211 1.85 -8.95 -16.89
N THR A 212 0.54 -9.10 -16.64
CA THR A 212 -0.02 -10.25 -15.93
C THR A 212 -0.25 -11.45 -16.85
N ASP A 213 0.75 -11.84 -17.65
CA ASP A 213 0.67 -12.98 -18.57
C ASP A 213 0.70 -14.33 -17.82
N ILE A 214 -0.33 -14.59 -17.04
CA ILE A 214 -0.48 -15.81 -16.25
C ILE A 214 -1.14 -16.89 -17.11
N LYS A 215 -0.48 -18.03 -17.28
CA LYS A 215 -1.03 -19.19 -18.00
C LYS A 215 -1.68 -20.14 -17.01
N ILE A 216 -2.88 -20.61 -17.35
CA ILE A 216 -3.68 -21.52 -16.52
C ILE A 216 -3.94 -22.80 -17.30
N SER A 217 -3.80 -23.94 -16.65
CA SER A 217 -4.12 -25.24 -17.23
C SER A 217 -4.71 -26.19 -16.20
N LEU A 218 -5.53 -27.10 -16.65
CA LEU A 218 -6.05 -28.23 -15.85
C LEU A 218 -5.34 -29.50 -16.28
N LYS A 219 -4.62 -30.13 -15.35
CA LYS A 219 -3.71 -31.25 -15.67
C LYS A 219 -3.87 -32.43 -14.74
N ASN A 220 -3.71 -33.63 -15.33
CA ASN A 220 -3.33 -34.88 -14.66
C ASN A 220 -2.38 -35.67 -15.57
N ARG A 221 -2.16 -36.96 -15.30
CA ARG A 221 -1.29 -37.82 -16.14
C ARG A 221 -1.80 -37.98 -17.58
N LYS A 222 -3.15 -37.91 -17.80
CA LYS A 222 -3.80 -38.17 -19.10
C LYS A 222 -4.30 -36.90 -19.78
N VAL A 223 -4.52 -35.84 -19.04
CA VAL A 223 -5.13 -34.58 -19.52
C VAL A 223 -4.20 -33.42 -19.32
N ASN A 224 -4.05 -32.61 -20.37
CA ASN A 224 -3.48 -31.27 -20.33
C ASN A 224 -4.44 -30.36 -21.08
N LEU A 225 -5.29 -29.63 -20.34
CA LEU A 225 -6.30 -28.71 -20.88
C LEU A 225 -5.88 -27.27 -20.58
N SER A 226 -5.69 -26.49 -21.65
CA SER A 226 -5.52 -25.04 -21.50
C SER A 226 -6.81 -24.40 -20.99
N VAL A 227 -6.70 -23.55 -20.01
CA VAL A 227 -7.80 -22.79 -19.41
C VAL A 227 -7.59 -21.33 -19.74
N ASP A 228 -8.57 -20.70 -20.36
CA ASP A 228 -8.47 -19.32 -20.79
C ASP A 228 -8.52 -18.34 -19.61
N ASN A 229 -9.31 -18.68 -18.56
CA ASN A 229 -9.35 -17.85 -17.37
C ASN A 229 -9.97 -18.57 -16.14
N ILE A 230 -9.82 -17.96 -14.97
CA ILE A 230 -10.43 -18.39 -13.71
C ILE A 230 -11.24 -17.22 -13.12
N ASN A 231 -12.46 -17.51 -12.66
CA ASN A 231 -13.38 -16.57 -12.02
C ASN A 231 -13.52 -15.22 -12.77
N GLN A 232 -13.55 -15.27 -14.09
CA GLN A 232 -13.77 -14.11 -14.95
C GLN A 232 -15.09 -14.23 -15.71
N PRO A 233 -15.75 -13.11 -16.03
CA PRO A 233 -16.86 -13.12 -16.98
C PRO A 233 -16.43 -13.72 -18.32
N ARG A 234 -17.31 -14.52 -18.93
CA ARG A 234 -17.02 -15.08 -20.25
C ARG A 234 -17.00 -13.99 -21.32
N MET A 235 -15.87 -13.81 -21.98
CA MET A 235 -15.70 -12.84 -23.06
C MET A 235 -15.99 -13.46 -24.44
N LEU A 236 -15.58 -14.72 -24.67
CA LEU A 236 -15.81 -15.45 -25.92
C LEU A 236 -16.45 -16.80 -25.61
N SER A 237 -17.38 -17.24 -26.49
CA SER A 237 -18.03 -18.54 -26.38
C SER A 237 -17.07 -19.72 -26.45
N THR A 238 -15.90 -19.51 -27.08
CA THR A 238 -14.85 -20.51 -27.22
C THR A 238 -13.97 -20.71 -26.00
N TYR A 239 -14.09 -19.84 -24.98
CA TYR A 239 -13.25 -19.89 -23.79
C TYR A 239 -13.60 -21.06 -22.89
N VAL A 240 -12.56 -21.70 -22.37
CA VAL A 240 -12.63 -22.65 -21.24
C VAL A 240 -12.33 -21.86 -19.96
N LEU A 241 -13.30 -21.82 -19.07
CA LEU A 241 -13.20 -21.08 -17.80
C LEU A 241 -13.31 -22.04 -16.62
N ILE A 242 -12.67 -21.70 -15.53
CA ILE A 242 -12.86 -22.33 -14.23
C ILE A 242 -13.61 -21.37 -13.32
N TYR A 243 -14.67 -21.83 -12.68
CA TYR A 243 -15.37 -21.10 -11.61
C TYR A 243 -15.18 -21.86 -10.30
N THR A 244 -14.53 -21.22 -9.33
CA THR A 244 -14.30 -21.76 -7.97
C THR A 244 -15.41 -21.30 -7.02
N ASP A 245 -15.41 -21.79 -5.79
CA ASP A 245 -16.30 -21.34 -4.72
C ASP A 245 -16.13 -19.86 -4.33
N LYS A 246 -15.07 -19.21 -4.82
CA LYS A 246 -14.88 -17.74 -4.71
C LYS A 246 -15.72 -16.95 -5.70
N TRP A 247 -16.09 -17.52 -6.83
CA TRP A 247 -16.92 -16.84 -7.83
C TRP A 247 -18.27 -16.40 -7.26
N GLY A 248 -18.99 -17.33 -6.64
CA GLY A 248 -20.32 -17.15 -6.10
C GLY A 248 -20.98 -18.49 -5.88
N LYS A 249 -22.27 -18.51 -5.53
CA LYS A 249 -23.01 -19.75 -5.24
C LYS A 249 -23.21 -20.63 -6.48
N PHE A 250 -23.38 -20.03 -7.67
CA PHE A 250 -23.66 -20.73 -8.91
C PHE A 250 -22.67 -20.33 -10.02
N ALA A 251 -22.17 -21.33 -10.76
CA ALA A 251 -21.48 -21.06 -12.02
C ALA A 251 -22.50 -20.54 -13.06
N PRO A 252 -22.11 -19.61 -13.95
CA PRO A 252 -22.98 -19.18 -15.04
C PRO A 252 -23.40 -20.34 -15.97
N ASN A 253 -24.45 -20.12 -16.77
CA ASN A 253 -24.75 -21.01 -17.87
C ASN A 253 -23.53 -21.21 -18.78
N PRO A 254 -23.28 -22.40 -19.30
CA PRO A 254 -22.21 -22.63 -20.25
C PRO A 254 -22.49 -21.85 -21.55
N PRO A 255 -21.51 -21.70 -22.45
CA PRO A 255 -21.73 -21.07 -23.75
C PRO A 255 -22.65 -21.94 -24.62
N LYS A 256 -23.19 -21.36 -25.71
CA LYS A 256 -23.93 -22.14 -26.71
C LYS A 256 -23.10 -23.36 -27.15
N TYR A 257 -23.67 -24.53 -27.16
CA TYR A 257 -23.01 -25.84 -27.41
C TYR A 257 -21.86 -26.15 -26.39
N GLY A 258 -21.92 -25.55 -25.23
CA GLY A 258 -21.00 -25.83 -24.14
C GLY A 258 -21.64 -26.64 -23.01
N VAL A 259 -20.80 -26.94 -22.03
CA VAL A 259 -21.20 -27.65 -20.81
C VAL A 259 -20.45 -27.08 -19.59
N ASN A 260 -21.02 -27.35 -18.42
CA ASN A 260 -20.40 -27.17 -17.12
C ASN A 260 -20.05 -28.56 -16.55
N ILE A 261 -18.80 -28.81 -16.24
CA ILE A 261 -18.32 -30.04 -15.62
C ILE A 261 -17.93 -29.75 -14.18
N VAL A 262 -18.58 -30.46 -13.24
CA VAL A 262 -18.28 -30.38 -11.81
C VAL A 262 -17.04 -31.19 -11.50
N VAL A 263 -16.04 -30.55 -10.88
CA VAL A 263 -14.86 -31.21 -10.34
C VAL A 263 -14.86 -31.08 -8.82
N LYS A 264 -14.94 -32.21 -8.12
CA LYS A 264 -14.90 -32.30 -6.66
C LYS A 264 -13.80 -33.27 -6.25
N ASN A 265 -12.99 -32.90 -5.26
CA ASN A 265 -11.87 -33.71 -4.79
C ASN A 265 -10.94 -34.16 -5.96
N LYS A 266 -10.65 -33.22 -6.88
CA LYS A 266 -9.83 -33.47 -8.08
C LYS A 266 -10.40 -34.51 -9.04
N LYS A 267 -11.68 -34.86 -8.95
CA LYS A 267 -12.40 -35.82 -9.85
C LYS A 267 -13.53 -35.07 -10.55
N ALA A 268 -13.58 -35.16 -11.88
CA ALA A 268 -14.73 -34.70 -12.67
C ALA A 268 -15.88 -35.70 -12.56
N ILE A 269 -16.99 -35.28 -11.92
CA ILE A 269 -18.05 -36.16 -11.46
C ILE A 269 -19.33 -36.08 -12.27
N SER A 270 -19.65 -34.91 -12.84
CA SER A 270 -20.90 -34.71 -13.59
C SER A 270 -20.75 -33.62 -14.65
N MET A 271 -21.66 -33.66 -15.65
CA MET A 271 -21.73 -32.70 -16.76
C MET A 271 -23.16 -32.13 -16.83
N HIS A 272 -23.30 -30.83 -17.03
CA HIS A 272 -24.57 -30.12 -17.05
C HIS A 272 -24.60 -29.10 -18.22
N ASN A 273 -25.79 -28.92 -18.79
CA ASN A 273 -26.04 -27.95 -19.87
C ASN A 273 -26.56 -26.59 -19.36
N SER A 274 -26.64 -26.43 -18.04
CA SER A 274 -27.18 -25.25 -17.37
C SER A 274 -26.22 -24.74 -16.28
N SER A 275 -26.61 -23.68 -15.62
CA SER A 275 -26.00 -23.22 -14.38
C SER A 275 -25.99 -24.36 -13.35
N VAL A 276 -24.94 -24.42 -12.53
CA VAL A 276 -24.75 -25.44 -11.51
C VAL A 276 -24.19 -24.84 -10.23
N GLU A 277 -24.63 -25.36 -9.09
CA GLU A 277 -24.15 -24.91 -7.78
C GLU A 277 -22.68 -25.29 -7.57
N ILE A 278 -21.89 -24.34 -7.07
CA ILE A 278 -20.48 -24.52 -6.73
C ILE A 278 -20.39 -24.85 -5.24
N GLN A 279 -20.27 -26.14 -4.91
CA GLN A 279 -20.08 -26.57 -3.53
C GLN A 279 -18.69 -26.21 -3.01
N LYS A 280 -18.55 -26.02 -1.70
CA LYS A 280 -17.23 -25.77 -1.05
C LYS A 280 -16.24 -26.89 -1.43
N GLY A 281 -15.03 -26.50 -1.84
CA GLY A 281 -13.98 -27.43 -2.26
C GLY A 281 -14.21 -28.09 -3.62
N SER A 282 -15.21 -27.60 -4.41
CA SER A 282 -15.38 -27.94 -5.80
C SER A 282 -15.10 -26.75 -6.71
N TYR A 283 -14.93 -27.03 -8.00
CA TYR A 283 -14.88 -26.02 -9.05
C TYR A 283 -15.57 -26.53 -10.30
N ILE A 284 -15.99 -25.61 -11.16
CA ILE A 284 -16.68 -25.92 -12.39
C ILE A 284 -15.78 -25.59 -13.58
N VAL A 285 -15.57 -26.53 -14.46
CA VAL A 285 -14.93 -26.29 -15.77
C VAL A 285 -16.06 -26.04 -16.78
N SER A 286 -16.10 -24.85 -17.34
CA SER A 286 -17.14 -24.36 -18.24
C SER A 286 -16.56 -24.01 -19.60
N GLY A 287 -17.09 -24.57 -20.67
CA GLY A 287 -16.59 -24.29 -22.02
C GLY A 287 -17.30 -25.10 -23.11
N PRO A 288 -16.82 -24.99 -24.37
CA PRO A 288 -17.34 -25.82 -25.48
C PRO A 288 -17.24 -27.32 -25.17
N LYS A 289 -18.33 -28.06 -25.33
CA LYS A 289 -18.40 -29.50 -25.01
C LYS A 289 -17.21 -30.27 -25.61
N LYS A 290 -16.96 -30.13 -26.91
CA LYS A 290 -15.87 -30.83 -27.61
C LYS A 290 -14.48 -30.58 -27.01
N LYS A 291 -14.25 -29.44 -26.35
CA LYS A 291 -12.95 -29.11 -25.72
C LYS A 291 -12.80 -29.79 -24.37
N ILE A 292 -13.87 -29.85 -23.56
CA ILE A 292 -13.78 -30.22 -22.15
C ILE A 292 -14.37 -31.55 -21.77
N GLU A 293 -15.24 -32.20 -22.61
CA GLU A 293 -15.88 -33.48 -22.27
C GLU A 293 -14.88 -34.60 -21.92
N LYS A 294 -13.68 -34.57 -22.49
CA LYS A 294 -12.60 -35.53 -22.21
C LYS A 294 -12.13 -35.55 -20.75
N ILE A 295 -12.45 -34.51 -19.94
CA ILE A 295 -12.10 -34.50 -18.53
C ILE A 295 -13.11 -35.27 -17.67
N LEU A 296 -14.33 -35.57 -18.17
CA LEU A 296 -15.37 -36.28 -17.41
C LEU A 296 -14.83 -37.64 -16.95
N GLY A 297 -15.06 -37.98 -15.70
CA GLY A 297 -14.57 -39.23 -15.09
C GLY A 297 -13.07 -39.20 -14.71
N GLN A 298 -12.30 -38.25 -15.18
CA GLN A 298 -10.87 -38.12 -14.84
C GLN A 298 -10.68 -37.82 -13.36
N LYS A 299 -9.61 -38.40 -12.77
CA LYS A 299 -9.18 -38.22 -11.39
C LYS A 299 -7.81 -37.50 -11.36
N GLY A 300 -7.44 -36.88 -10.21
CA GLY A 300 -6.15 -36.24 -10.03
C GLY A 300 -6.00 -34.93 -10.83
N LEU A 301 -7.12 -34.28 -11.17
CA LEU A 301 -7.11 -33.01 -11.90
C LEU A 301 -6.64 -31.88 -10.99
N ASN A 302 -5.56 -31.22 -11.38
CA ASN A 302 -4.98 -30.07 -10.67
C ASN A 302 -5.03 -28.83 -11.56
N ILE A 303 -5.40 -27.70 -10.99
CA ILE A 303 -5.26 -26.39 -11.62
C ILE A 303 -3.78 -25.98 -11.46
N ILE A 304 -3.11 -25.77 -12.58
CA ILE A 304 -1.71 -25.34 -12.61
C ILE A 304 -1.64 -23.93 -13.16
N THR A 305 -1.01 -23.03 -12.42
CA THR A 305 -0.76 -21.65 -12.82
C THR A 305 0.73 -21.44 -13.05
N LYS A 306 1.07 -20.84 -14.19
CA LYS A 306 2.44 -20.43 -14.49
C LYS A 306 2.48 -18.91 -14.55
N TYR A 307 3.23 -18.32 -13.63
CA TYR A 307 3.42 -16.88 -13.54
C TYR A 307 4.59 -16.42 -14.40
N PRO A 308 4.57 -15.19 -14.95
CA PRO A 308 5.76 -14.55 -15.52
C PRO A 308 6.84 -14.43 -14.43
N GLU A 309 8.12 -14.35 -14.84
CA GLU A 309 9.27 -14.40 -13.92
C GLU A 309 9.19 -13.31 -12.83
N HIS A 310 8.81 -12.08 -13.21
CA HIS A 310 8.68 -10.96 -12.26
C HIS A 310 7.58 -11.16 -11.19
N PHE A 311 6.63 -12.12 -11.35
CA PHE A 311 5.61 -12.45 -10.35
C PHE A 311 5.78 -13.81 -9.69
N LYS A 312 6.87 -14.51 -9.97
CA LYS A 312 7.09 -15.87 -9.49
C LYS A 312 7.03 -15.98 -7.96
N ASN A 313 7.63 -15.00 -7.28
CA ASN A 313 7.71 -14.95 -5.82
C ASN A 313 6.61 -14.10 -5.18
N SER A 314 5.74 -13.45 -5.95
CA SER A 314 4.73 -12.57 -5.40
C SER A 314 3.67 -13.36 -4.64
N ARG A 315 3.51 -13.07 -3.36
CA ARG A 315 2.43 -13.59 -2.52
C ARG A 315 1.08 -13.04 -2.95
N HIS A 316 1.07 -11.75 -3.33
CA HIS A 316 -0.12 -11.08 -3.83
C HIS A 316 0.17 -10.46 -5.20
N ILE A 317 -0.88 -10.37 -6.03
CA ILE A 317 -0.87 -9.65 -7.30
C ILE A 317 -2.17 -8.87 -7.39
N ILE A 318 -2.08 -7.58 -7.71
CA ILE A 318 -3.22 -6.74 -8.03
C ILE A 318 -3.05 -6.14 -9.42
N SER A 319 -3.98 -6.45 -10.32
CA SER A 319 -3.97 -5.91 -11.68
C SER A 319 -4.65 -4.54 -11.73
N GLY A 320 -4.11 -3.66 -12.56
CA GLY A 320 -4.62 -2.33 -12.85
C GLY A 320 -4.42 -1.98 -14.31
N GLY A 321 -3.63 -0.95 -14.55
CA GLY A 321 -3.23 -0.45 -15.85
C GLY A 321 -3.92 0.89 -16.22
N PRO A 322 -3.35 1.58 -17.20
CA PRO A 322 -2.14 1.23 -17.91
C PRO A 322 -0.88 1.41 -17.06
N TYR A 323 0.23 0.87 -17.54
CA TYR A 323 1.57 1.29 -17.08
C TYR A 323 1.71 2.80 -17.29
N LEU A 324 2.39 3.48 -16.38
CA LEU A 324 2.61 4.93 -16.42
C LEU A 324 4.09 5.30 -16.42
N VAL A 325 4.88 4.64 -15.57
CA VAL A 325 6.32 4.86 -15.44
C VAL A 325 7.01 3.51 -15.41
N LYS A 326 8.04 3.31 -16.22
CA LYS A 326 8.85 2.10 -16.27
C LYS A 326 10.33 2.48 -16.30
N ASN A 327 11.13 1.89 -15.41
CA ASN A 327 12.55 2.22 -15.25
C ASN A 327 12.80 3.73 -15.07
N GLY A 328 11.91 4.43 -14.37
CA GLY A 328 11.98 5.88 -14.17
C GLY A 328 11.50 6.74 -15.34
N GLU A 329 11.17 6.15 -16.49
CA GLU A 329 10.73 6.85 -17.70
C GLU A 329 9.22 6.72 -17.92
N ILE A 330 8.61 7.74 -18.55
CA ILE A 330 7.18 7.71 -18.89
C ILE A 330 6.93 6.62 -19.92
N HIS A 331 6.08 5.66 -19.57
CA HIS A 331 5.76 4.50 -20.39
C HIS A 331 4.26 4.16 -20.31
N ILE A 332 3.44 4.74 -21.18
CA ILE A 332 1.97 4.62 -21.11
C ILE A 332 1.46 3.58 -22.11
N THR A 333 0.90 2.47 -21.61
CA THR A 333 0.50 1.28 -22.39
C THR A 333 -1.02 1.19 -22.65
N VAL A 334 -1.71 2.32 -22.82
CA VAL A 334 -3.18 2.38 -22.98
C VAL A 334 -3.72 1.49 -24.08
N GLN A 335 -3.10 1.55 -25.27
CA GLN A 335 -3.56 0.81 -26.45
C GLN A 335 -3.36 -0.69 -26.27
N GLU A 336 -2.18 -1.07 -25.80
CA GLU A 336 -1.80 -2.48 -25.56
C GLU A 336 -2.73 -3.15 -24.54
N GLU A 337 -3.15 -2.39 -23.51
CA GLU A 337 -4.00 -2.86 -22.43
C GLU A 337 -5.50 -2.67 -22.69
N ARG A 338 -5.87 -2.12 -23.85
CA ARG A 338 -7.25 -1.85 -24.28
C ARG A 338 -8.02 -0.98 -23.26
N LEU A 339 -7.39 0.12 -22.84
CA LEU A 339 -7.89 1.06 -21.85
C LEU A 339 -8.18 2.46 -22.43
N GLY A 340 -8.46 2.57 -23.73
CA GLY A 340 -8.65 3.86 -24.42
C GLY A 340 -9.72 4.78 -23.83
N ALA A 341 -10.76 4.21 -23.19
CA ALA A 341 -11.85 4.99 -22.61
C ALA A 341 -11.48 5.85 -21.39
N ILE A 342 -10.26 5.68 -20.85
CA ILE A 342 -9.85 6.36 -19.60
C ILE A 342 -8.80 7.45 -19.79
N THR A 343 -8.51 7.87 -21.02
CA THR A 343 -7.38 8.78 -21.33
C THR A 343 -7.57 10.21 -20.85
N GLY A 344 -8.80 10.72 -20.77
CA GLY A 344 -9.11 12.10 -20.38
C GLY A 344 -8.80 12.42 -18.91
N LYS A 345 -8.96 13.71 -18.53
CA LYS A 345 -8.84 14.15 -17.13
C LYS A 345 -9.93 13.51 -16.27
N ASN A 346 -9.51 12.78 -15.26
CA ASN A 346 -10.37 12.03 -14.35
C ASN A 346 -9.77 11.98 -12.94
N PRO A 347 -10.58 11.70 -11.90
CA PRO A 347 -10.06 11.22 -10.65
C PRO A 347 -9.23 9.97 -10.88
N ARG A 348 -8.09 9.84 -10.20
CA ARG A 348 -7.17 8.71 -10.36
C ARG A 348 -6.83 8.07 -9.03
N THR A 349 -6.55 6.79 -9.09
CA THR A 349 -5.81 6.06 -8.05
C THR A 349 -4.57 5.48 -8.72
N LEU A 350 -3.41 5.87 -8.21
CA LEU A 350 -2.11 5.58 -8.77
C LEU A 350 -1.29 4.79 -7.76
N ILE A 351 -0.51 3.84 -8.24
CA ILE A 351 0.39 3.04 -7.41
C ILE A 351 1.72 2.85 -8.13
N GLY A 352 2.80 2.93 -7.37
CA GLY A 352 4.15 2.72 -7.87
C GLY A 352 5.13 2.50 -6.74
N TYR A 353 6.38 2.24 -7.07
CA TYR A 353 7.44 2.15 -6.09
C TYR A 353 8.72 2.82 -6.60
N THR A 354 9.54 3.26 -5.65
CA THR A 354 10.81 3.92 -5.91
C THR A 354 11.93 2.89 -6.00
N GLU A 355 13.13 3.31 -6.44
CA GLU A 355 14.35 2.51 -6.43
C GLU A 355 14.67 1.93 -5.05
N ASN A 356 14.41 2.70 -3.99
CA ASN A 356 14.59 2.24 -2.60
C ASN A 356 13.48 1.31 -2.10
N ASN A 357 12.57 0.89 -2.99
CA ASN A 357 11.43 0.03 -2.68
C ASN A 357 10.39 0.67 -1.74
N ASN A 358 10.29 2.01 -1.69
CA ASN A 358 9.17 2.67 -1.02
C ASN A 358 7.92 2.58 -1.91
N LEU A 359 6.82 2.10 -1.37
CA LEU A 359 5.54 2.08 -2.09
C LEU A 359 4.92 3.48 -2.05
N ILE A 360 4.58 3.99 -3.23
CA ILE A 360 3.86 5.25 -3.40
C ILE A 360 2.45 4.95 -3.87
N ILE A 361 1.46 5.42 -3.12
CA ILE A 361 0.05 5.35 -3.49
C ILE A 361 -0.49 6.77 -3.55
N ALA A 362 -1.16 7.15 -4.61
CA ALA A 362 -1.75 8.48 -4.71
C ALA A 362 -3.20 8.43 -5.19
N THR A 363 -4.05 9.26 -4.60
CA THR A 363 -5.36 9.58 -5.15
C THR A 363 -5.40 11.01 -5.63
N VAL A 364 -5.97 11.20 -6.80
CA VAL A 364 -6.16 12.48 -7.48
C VAL A 364 -7.66 12.76 -7.51
N ASP A 365 -8.08 13.87 -6.90
CA ASP A 365 -9.47 14.31 -6.98
C ASP A 365 -9.76 14.85 -8.38
N GLY A 366 -10.99 14.71 -8.84
CA GLY A 366 -11.37 15.19 -10.17
C GLY A 366 -12.87 15.32 -10.36
N ARG A 367 -13.27 15.75 -11.56
CA ARG A 367 -14.67 16.04 -11.93
C ARG A 367 -15.30 17.14 -11.08
N GLU A 368 -14.49 18.07 -10.57
CA GLU A 368 -14.93 19.22 -9.78
C GLU A 368 -14.29 20.51 -10.33
N LYS A 369 -14.97 21.65 -10.14
CA LYS A 369 -14.51 22.97 -10.62
C LYS A 369 -13.07 23.29 -10.17
N HIS A 370 -12.70 22.90 -8.96
CA HIS A 370 -11.39 23.19 -8.36
C HIS A 370 -10.40 22.02 -8.44
N SER A 371 -10.76 20.93 -9.10
CA SER A 371 -9.90 19.77 -9.35
C SER A 371 -10.49 18.95 -10.49
N LEU A 372 -10.00 19.18 -11.70
CA LEU A 372 -10.51 18.50 -12.91
C LEU A 372 -10.06 17.03 -12.97
N GLY A 373 -9.03 16.67 -12.22
CA GLY A 373 -8.34 15.39 -12.30
C GLY A 373 -7.15 15.44 -13.24
N MET A 374 -6.56 14.28 -13.51
CA MET A 374 -5.39 14.13 -14.38
C MET A 374 -5.69 13.23 -15.57
N SER A 375 -5.13 13.58 -16.74
CA SER A 375 -4.91 12.66 -17.86
C SER A 375 -3.90 11.59 -17.44
N LEU A 376 -3.73 10.54 -18.23
CA LEU A 376 -2.73 9.51 -17.93
C LEU A 376 -1.29 10.03 -18.05
N TYR A 377 -1.04 10.97 -18.97
CA TYR A 377 0.27 11.59 -19.11
C TYR A 377 0.63 12.47 -17.90
N GLU A 378 -0.31 13.28 -17.42
CA GLU A 378 -0.13 14.08 -16.20
C GLU A 378 0.08 13.19 -14.99
N ALA A 379 -0.66 12.07 -14.89
CA ALA A 379 -0.50 11.08 -13.83
C ALA A 379 0.88 10.40 -13.88
N ALA A 380 1.38 10.08 -15.08
CA ALA A 380 2.72 9.51 -15.26
C ALA A 380 3.81 10.50 -14.81
N LYS A 381 3.75 11.76 -15.27
CA LYS A 381 4.66 12.83 -14.80
C LYS A 381 4.61 13.03 -13.29
N PHE A 382 3.41 12.96 -12.72
CA PHE A 382 3.23 13.10 -11.29
C PHE A 382 3.91 11.96 -10.52
N MET A 383 3.70 10.69 -10.92
CA MET A 383 4.34 9.55 -10.26
C MET A 383 5.88 9.57 -10.46
N GLN A 384 6.35 9.96 -11.64
CA GLN A 384 7.78 10.16 -11.91
C GLN A 384 8.37 11.24 -10.98
N SER A 385 7.67 12.36 -10.80
CA SER A 385 8.12 13.45 -9.90
C SER A 385 8.15 13.05 -8.42
N LEU A 386 7.43 12.01 -8.02
CA LEU A 386 7.49 11.40 -6.70
C LEU A 386 8.65 10.40 -6.55
N GLY A 387 9.46 10.20 -7.60
CA GLY A 387 10.61 9.30 -7.62
C GLY A 387 10.24 7.83 -7.89
N CYS A 388 9.06 7.56 -8.46
CA CYS A 388 8.72 6.19 -8.85
C CYS A 388 9.57 5.73 -10.03
N THR A 389 10.22 4.59 -9.91
CA THR A 389 10.84 3.87 -11.02
C THR A 389 9.82 3.04 -11.78
N GLU A 390 8.79 2.57 -11.08
CA GLU A 390 7.69 1.80 -11.63
C GLU A 390 6.36 2.37 -11.12
N ALA A 391 5.39 2.62 -12.03
CA ALA A 391 4.06 3.08 -11.64
C ALA A 391 2.98 2.64 -12.62
N MET A 392 1.78 2.41 -12.11
CA MET A 392 0.58 2.12 -12.89
C MET A 392 -0.64 2.83 -12.32
N ASN A 393 -1.68 2.94 -13.14
CA ASN A 393 -3.01 3.37 -12.72
C ASN A 393 -3.81 2.17 -12.19
N LEU A 394 -4.56 2.35 -11.12
CA LEU A 394 -5.62 1.43 -10.66
C LEU A 394 -6.97 1.89 -11.21
N ASP A 395 -8.08 1.33 -10.71
CA ASP A 395 -9.40 1.84 -11.08
C ASP A 395 -9.53 3.30 -10.62
N GLY A 396 -10.16 4.11 -11.47
CA GLY A 396 -10.25 5.55 -11.31
C GLY A 396 -11.68 6.07 -11.30
N GLY A 397 -11.83 7.35 -11.60
CA GLY A 397 -13.13 7.99 -11.66
C GLY A 397 -13.86 7.93 -10.33
N SER A 398 -15.10 7.46 -10.31
CA SER A 398 -15.90 7.37 -9.09
C SER A 398 -15.38 6.34 -8.08
N SER A 399 -14.50 5.44 -8.49
CA SER A 399 -13.87 4.45 -7.61
C SER A 399 -12.72 5.02 -6.79
N SER A 400 -12.11 6.15 -7.22
CA SER A 400 -10.94 6.74 -6.56
C SER A 400 -11.27 7.16 -5.14
N VAL A 401 -10.79 6.39 -4.16
CA VAL A 401 -11.05 6.62 -2.74
C VAL A 401 -9.87 6.18 -1.89
N MET A 402 -9.50 7.02 -0.90
CA MET A 402 -8.45 6.71 0.08
C MET A 402 -9.03 6.83 1.49
N TYR A 403 -8.90 5.74 2.23
CA TYR A 403 -9.23 5.65 3.65
C TYR A 403 -7.93 5.73 4.47
N LEU A 404 -7.96 6.48 5.57
CA LEU A 404 -6.85 6.60 6.51
C LEU A 404 -7.40 6.82 7.92
N ASN A 405 -7.01 5.98 8.88
CA ASN A 405 -7.35 6.12 10.30
C ASN A 405 -8.83 6.43 10.57
N GLY A 406 -9.75 5.70 9.93
CA GLY A 406 -11.19 5.87 10.15
C GLY A 406 -11.87 6.88 9.22
N ALA A 407 -11.13 7.67 8.44
CA ALA A 407 -11.67 8.72 7.58
C ALA A 407 -11.36 8.52 6.09
N ILE A 408 -12.18 9.08 5.21
CA ILE A 408 -11.86 9.26 3.79
C ILE A 408 -11.09 10.56 3.66
N THR A 409 -9.87 10.50 3.11
CA THR A 409 -8.95 11.64 3.06
C THR A 409 -9.04 12.46 1.80
N ASN A 410 -9.39 11.83 0.68
CA ASN A 410 -9.64 12.50 -0.60
C ASN A 410 -11.12 12.91 -0.72
N LYS A 411 -11.47 13.59 -1.81
CA LYS A 411 -12.84 13.96 -2.13
C LYS A 411 -13.34 13.18 -3.34
N PRO A 412 -13.86 11.96 -3.14
CA PRO A 412 -14.41 11.17 -4.24
C PRO A 412 -15.66 11.85 -4.82
N PRO A 413 -15.98 11.64 -6.12
CA PRO A 413 -17.17 12.24 -6.76
C PRO A 413 -18.50 11.92 -6.06
N ILE A 414 -18.56 10.82 -5.34
CA ILE A 414 -19.69 10.42 -4.48
C ILE A 414 -19.16 10.34 -3.05
N GLU A 415 -19.82 11.01 -2.13
CA GLU A 415 -19.42 11.07 -0.73
C GLU A 415 -19.21 9.67 -0.13
N GLY A 416 -18.05 9.51 0.53
CA GLY A 416 -17.61 8.22 1.07
C GLY A 416 -17.21 7.18 0.01
N GLY A 417 -17.11 7.55 -1.27
CA GLY A 417 -16.83 6.68 -2.41
C GLY A 417 -18.02 5.80 -2.83
N ILE A 418 -17.94 5.16 -3.98
CA ILE A 418 -18.89 4.14 -4.41
C ILE A 418 -18.58 2.78 -3.74
N PRO A 419 -19.51 1.79 -3.74
CA PRO A 419 -19.16 0.41 -3.44
C PRO A 419 -18.17 -0.15 -4.48
N ILE A 420 -17.08 -0.75 -4.00
CA ILE A 420 -15.96 -1.31 -4.80
C ILE A 420 -15.83 -2.82 -4.58
N SER A 421 -15.20 -3.51 -5.53
CA SER A 421 -15.01 -4.96 -5.50
C SER A 421 -13.93 -5.42 -4.52
N GLY A 422 -12.99 -4.56 -4.22
CA GLY A 422 -11.86 -4.81 -3.34
C GLY A 422 -11.01 -3.57 -3.15
N ALA A 423 -10.07 -3.65 -2.24
CA ALA A 423 -9.15 -2.59 -1.87
C ALA A 423 -7.73 -3.13 -1.72
N LEU A 424 -6.72 -2.28 -1.89
CA LEU A 424 -5.39 -2.53 -1.35
C LEU A 424 -5.37 -1.95 0.07
N THR A 425 -5.12 -2.79 1.05
CA THR A 425 -5.13 -2.44 2.47
C THR A 425 -3.71 -2.39 3.02
N ILE A 426 -3.50 -1.47 3.95
CA ILE A 426 -2.25 -1.31 4.69
C ILE A 426 -2.57 -1.45 6.17
N GLY A 427 -1.95 -2.41 6.83
CA GLY A 427 -2.11 -2.72 8.24
C GLY A 427 -0.78 -2.84 8.96
N ILE A 428 -0.82 -3.19 10.25
CA ILE A 428 0.35 -3.53 11.05
C ILE A 428 0.07 -4.86 11.74
N ASN A 429 1.00 -5.79 11.62
CA ASN A 429 0.99 -7.06 12.37
C ASN A 429 1.50 -6.83 13.80
N GLY A 430 0.93 -7.56 14.78
CA GLY A 430 1.40 -7.62 16.18
C GLY A 430 0.55 -6.86 17.18
N GLU A 431 0.90 -6.97 18.45
CA GLU A 431 0.17 -6.38 19.61
C GLU A 431 0.15 -4.84 19.59
N ASN A 432 1.06 -4.21 18.86
CA ASN A 432 1.13 -2.76 18.70
C ASN A 432 -0.01 -2.16 17.83
N SER A 433 -0.86 -2.98 17.23
CA SER A 433 -1.99 -2.47 16.43
C SER A 433 -3.01 -1.69 17.25
N SER A 434 -3.18 -2.03 18.53
CA SER A 434 -4.06 -1.31 19.47
C SER A 434 -3.46 0.02 19.94
N VAL A 435 -2.14 0.07 20.16
CA VAL A 435 -1.42 1.26 20.60
C VAL A 435 -1.31 2.29 19.47
N ALA A 436 -1.08 1.85 18.23
CA ALA A 436 -1.09 2.74 17.06
C ALA A 436 -2.47 3.38 16.84
N LYS A 437 -3.57 2.64 17.10
CA LYS A 437 -4.93 3.17 17.05
C LYS A 437 -5.27 4.14 18.18
N ALA A 438 -4.73 3.94 19.36
CA ALA A 438 -4.93 4.84 20.50
C ALA A 438 -4.21 6.18 20.29
N LYS A 439 -2.96 6.18 19.80
CA LYS A 439 -2.19 7.40 19.48
C LYS A 439 -2.76 8.19 18.29
N ALA A 440 -3.47 7.56 17.37
CA ALA A 440 -4.14 8.23 16.25
C ALA A 440 -5.49 8.87 16.64
N ARG A 441 -5.98 8.64 17.86
CA ARG A 441 -7.23 9.23 18.41
C ARG A 441 -6.98 10.41 19.35
N LEU A 442 -5.74 10.66 19.74
CA LEU A 442 -5.27 11.82 20.49
C LEU A 442 -4.65 12.87 19.54
#